data_ba21c923a04328ab1c2674396b2e9412
#
_entry.id   ba21c923a04328ab1c2674396b2e9412
#
_cell.length_a   1.000
_cell.length_b   1.000
_cell.length_c   1.000
_cell.angle_alpha   90.00
_cell.angle_beta   90.00
_cell.angle_gamma   90.00
#
_symmetry.space_group_name_H-M   'P 1'
#
loop_
_entity.id
_entity.type
_entity.pdbx_description
1 polymer ?
#
loop_
_entity_poly.entity_id
_entity_poly.type
_entity_poly.pdbx_seq_one_letter_code
_entity_poly.pdbx_strand_id
1 'polypeptide(L)'
;MKKKENKKVFISGKITGESIYYCTEKFSKAMWGLVYDGFDIIINPLSMDGIHFGVSHEDAMKLCLDELKTCTHIYMLKDWKDSKGAMMEHEFALKNGITIIYEK
;
A
#
# COMPACT_ATOMS: atom_id res chain seq x y z
N MET A 1 -16.71 -20.63 -18.99
CA MET A 1 -16.24 -19.27 -18.77
C MET A 1 -14.99 -19.24 -17.90
N LYS A 2 -14.00 -18.53 -18.35
CA LYS A 2 -12.76 -18.46 -17.62
C LYS A 2 -12.92 -17.63 -16.35
N LYS A 3 -12.52 -18.17 -15.22
CA LYS A 3 -12.57 -17.48 -13.96
C LYS A 3 -11.58 -16.31 -13.96
N LYS A 4 -12.05 -15.13 -13.64
CA LYS A 4 -11.22 -13.96 -13.57
C LYS A 4 -10.39 -13.99 -12.28
N GLU A 5 -9.10 -13.79 -12.43
CA GLU A 5 -8.20 -13.73 -11.27
C GLU A 5 -8.42 -12.42 -10.51
N ASN A 6 -8.60 -12.51 -9.21
CA ASN A 6 -8.76 -11.32 -8.37
C ASN A 6 -7.43 -10.57 -8.29
N LYS A 7 -7.47 -9.29 -8.61
CA LYS A 7 -6.31 -8.42 -8.50
C LYS A 7 -6.44 -7.59 -7.22
N LYS A 8 -5.52 -7.81 -6.32
CA LYS A 8 -5.48 -7.12 -5.04
C LYS A 8 -4.20 -6.30 -4.96
N VAL A 9 -4.32 -5.00 -4.70
CA VAL A 9 -3.17 -4.09 -4.67
C VAL A 9 -3.07 -3.39 -3.32
N PHE A 10 -1.84 -3.27 -2.82
CA PHE A 10 -1.50 -2.55 -1.60
C PHE A 10 -0.86 -1.23 -1.98
N ILE A 11 -1.31 -0.12 -1.38
CA ILE A 11 -0.72 1.20 -1.63
C ILE A 11 0.37 1.47 -0.60
N SER A 12 1.57 1.77 -1.06
CA SER A 12 2.73 2.04 -0.19
C SER A 12 3.31 3.42 -0.45
N GLY A 13 3.58 4.17 0.60
CA GLY A 13 4.13 5.51 0.50
C GLY A 13 4.47 6.08 1.86
N LYS A 14 4.93 7.32 1.87
CA LYS A 14 5.36 7.98 3.09
C LYS A 14 4.17 8.43 3.93
N ILE A 15 4.15 8.03 5.19
CA ILE A 15 3.13 8.41 6.16
C ILE A 15 3.75 9.18 7.32
N THR A 16 4.81 8.63 7.91
CA THR A 16 5.47 9.23 9.08
C THR A 16 6.05 10.60 8.74
N GLY A 17 5.72 11.58 9.57
CA GLY A 17 6.21 12.94 9.37
C GLY A 17 5.37 13.79 8.43
N GLU A 18 4.35 13.21 7.82
CA GLU A 18 3.44 13.94 6.94
C GLU A 18 2.17 14.33 7.69
N SER A 19 1.51 15.43 7.26
CA SER A 19 0.23 15.79 7.84
C SER A 19 -0.83 14.75 7.48
N ILE A 20 -1.81 14.61 8.35
CA ILE A 20 -2.89 13.65 8.13
C ILE A 20 -3.70 14.01 6.88
N TYR A 21 -3.89 15.29 6.62
CA TYR A 21 -4.59 15.76 5.43
C TYR A 21 -3.87 15.36 4.16
N TYR A 22 -2.56 15.58 4.14
CA TYR A 22 -1.75 15.27 2.97
C TYR A 22 -1.73 13.77 2.69
N CYS A 23 -1.57 12.96 3.74
CA CYS A 23 -1.60 11.51 3.59
C CYS A 23 -2.95 11.02 3.10
N THR A 24 -4.02 11.47 3.71
CA THR A 24 -5.37 11.06 3.33
C THR A 24 -5.63 11.36 1.86
N GLU A 25 -5.25 12.56 1.41
CA GLU A 25 -5.47 12.98 0.04
C GLU A 25 -4.67 12.16 -0.96
N LYS A 26 -3.38 11.99 -0.73
CA LYS A 26 -2.54 11.26 -1.69
C LYS A 26 -2.88 9.76 -1.77
N PHE A 27 -3.20 9.15 -0.64
CA PHE A 27 -3.61 7.75 -0.64
C PHE A 27 -4.98 7.55 -1.27
N SER A 28 -5.92 8.46 -1.02
CA SER A 28 -7.24 8.40 -1.65
C SER A 28 -7.18 8.59 -3.15
N LYS A 29 -6.35 9.53 -3.60
CA LYS A 29 -6.15 9.78 -5.02
C LYS A 29 -5.60 8.54 -5.72
N ALA A 30 -4.61 7.90 -5.11
CA ALA A 30 -4.05 6.66 -5.64
C ALA A 30 -5.10 5.56 -5.69
N MET A 31 -5.90 5.45 -4.63
CA MET A 31 -6.96 4.45 -4.55
C MET A 31 -7.95 4.58 -5.70
N TRP A 32 -8.42 5.79 -5.97
CA TRP A 32 -9.37 6.02 -7.07
C TRP A 32 -8.76 5.70 -8.43
N GLY A 33 -7.48 6.03 -8.63
CA GLY A 33 -6.79 5.68 -9.86
C GLY A 33 -6.73 4.18 -10.08
N LEU A 34 -6.49 3.43 -9.01
CA LEU A 34 -6.43 1.97 -9.07
C LEU A 34 -7.80 1.35 -9.31
N VAL A 35 -8.86 1.98 -8.80
CA VAL A 35 -10.23 1.56 -9.11
C VAL A 35 -10.46 1.64 -10.62
N TYR A 36 -10.05 2.76 -11.23
CA TYR A 36 -10.16 2.93 -12.67
C TYR A 36 -9.36 1.90 -13.45
N ASP A 37 -8.22 1.49 -12.90
CA ASP A 37 -7.36 0.49 -13.54
C ASP A 37 -7.89 -0.94 -13.43
N GLY A 38 -8.99 -1.12 -12.71
CA GLY A 38 -9.69 -2.41 -12.66
C GLY A 38 -9.25 -3.35 -11.56
N PHE A 39 -8.61 -2.84 -10.51
CA PHE A 39 -8.28 -3.68 -9.36
C PHE A 39 -9.54 -4.01 -8.56
N ASP A 40 -9.66 -5.26 -8.17
CA ASP A 40 -10.84 -5.75 -7.43
C ASP A 40 -10.81 -5.35 -5.96
N ILE A 41 -9.62 -5.40 -5.37
CA ILE A 41 -9.43 -5.08 -3.96
C ILE A 41 -8.24 -4.14 -3.84
N ILE A 42 -8.45 -3.03 -3.16
CA ILE A 42 -7.40 -2.02 -2.96
C ILE A 42 -7.22 -1.81 -1.47
N ILE A 43 -6.01 -2.04 -0.99
CA ILE A 43 -5.68 -1.86 0.42
C ILE A 43 -5.02 -0.51 0.62
N ASN A 44 -5.74 0.37 1.29
CA ASN A 44 -5.22 1.66 1.73
C ASN A 44 -4.79 1.48 3.18
N PRO A 45 -3.50 1.56 3.50
CA PRO A 45 -3.04 1.29 4.86
C PRO A 45 -3.65 2.23 5.90
N LEU A 46 -4.08 3.43 5.49
CA LEU A 46 -4.72 4.36 6.42
C LEU A 46 -6.10 3.90 6.87
N SER A 47 -6.69 2.96 6.13
CA SER A 47 -8.01 2.40 6.44
C SER A 47 -7.96 1.00 7.03
N MET A 48 -6.77 0.48 7.30
CA MET A 48 -6.62 -0.87 7.84
C MET A 48 -6.95 -0.92 9.33
N ASP A 49 -7.57 -2.02 9.74
CA ASP A 49 -7.81 -2.27 11.16
C ASP A 49 -6.47 -2.38 11.90
N GLY A 50 -6.38 -1.73 13.06
CA GLY A 50 -5.16 -1.73 13.86
C GLY A 50 -4.18 -0.62 13.50
N ILE A 51 -4.36 0.05 12.36
CA ILE A 51 -3.57 1.21 11.99
C ILE A 51 -4.32 2.45 12.49
N HIS A 52 -3.83 3.06 13.54
CA HIS A 52 -4.46 4.22 14.14
C HIS A 52 -3.41 5.13 14.76
N PHE A 53 -3.83 6.31 15.13
CA PHE A 53 -2.96 7.28 15.77
C PHE A 53 -2.42 6.68 17.08
N GLY A 54 -1.11 6.65 17.22
CA GLY A 54 -0.46 6.07 18.40
C GLY A 54 0.01 4.64 18.26
N VAL A 55 -0.32 3.96 17.15
CA VAL A 55 0.23 2.63 16.90
C VAL A 55 1.74 2.76 16.66
N SER A 56 2.53 1.84 17.21
CA SER A 56 3.98 1.88 17.02
C SER A 56 4.33 1.59 15.55
N HIS A 57 5.46 2.14 15.11
CA HIS A 57 5.95 1.87 13.76
C HIS A 57 6.12 0.37 13.52
N GLU A 58 6.64 -0.33 14.50
CA GLU A 58 6.89 -1.76 14.42
C GLU A 58 5.58 -2.56 14.25
N ASP A 59 4.58 -2.23 15.05
CA ASP A 59 3.28 -2.89 14.96
C ASP A 59 2.58 -2.55 13.63
N ALA A 60 2.67 -1.31 13.20
CA ALA A 60 2.11 -0.90 11.93
C ALA A 60 2.76 -1.65 10.77
N MET A 61 4.09 -1.80 10.79
CA MET A 61 4.81 -2.54 9.76
C MET A 61 4.39 -3.99 9.71
N LYS A 62 4.21 -4.62 10.86
CA LYS A 62 3.78 -6.01 10.92
C LYS A 62 2.41 -6.18 10.27
N LEU A 63 1.48 -5.30 10.61
CA LEU A 63 0.13 -5.34 10.02
C LEU A 63 0.17 -5.15 8.51
N CYS A 64 0.96 -4.18 8.05
CA CYS A 64 1.08 -3.90 6.63
C CYS A 64 1.71 -5.06 5.86
N LEU A 65 2.77 -5.66 6.39
CA LEU A 65 3.41 -6.79 5.72
C LEU A 65 2.52 -8.01 5.69
N ASP A 66 1.76 -8.25 6.76
CA ASP A 66 0.79 -9.35 6.80
C ASP A 66 -0.29 -9.18 5.73
N GLU A 67 -0.76 -7.96 5.53
CA GLU A 67 -1.74 -7.66 4.50
C GLU A 67 -1.12 -7.77 3.11
N LEU A 68 0.09 -7.27 2.94
CA LEU A 68 0.81 -7.31 1.67
C LEU A 68 1.04 -8.73 1.17
N LYS A 69 1.22 -9.69 2.08
CA LYS A 69 1.36 -11.10 1.70
C LYS A 69 0.18 -11.63 0.89
N THR A 70 -0.99 -11.04 1.08
CA THR A 70 -2.20 -11.48 0.40
C THR A 70 -2.45 -10.76 -0.92
N CYS A 71 -1.58 -9.82 -1.27
CA CYS A 71 -1.76 -8.98 -2.45
C CYS A 71 -1.05 -9.53 -3.67
N THR A 72 -1.63 -9.26 -4.85
CA THR A 72 -0.99 -9.60 -6.13
C THR A 72 -0.06 -8.49 -6.60
N HIS A 73 -0.34 -7.26 -6.16
CA HIS A 73 0.39 -6.06 -6.60
C HIS A 73 0.68 -5.14 -5.43
N ILE A 74 1.70 -4.29 -5.59
CA ILE A 74 1.96 -3.19 -4.70
C ILE A 74 2.10 -1.92 -5.55
N TYR A 75 1.47 -0.84 -5.13
CA TYR A 75 1.53 0.46 -5.82
C TYR A 75 2.37 1.42 -4.99
N MET A 76 3.53 1.79 -5.52
CA MET A 76 4.49 2.65 -4.82
C MET A 76 4.21 4.11 -5.15
N LEU A 77 3.86 4.91 -4.15
CA LEU A 77 3.70 6.36 -4.32
C LEU A 77 5.06 7.00 -4.59
N LYS A 78 5.07 8.17 -5.22
CA LYS A 78 6.31 8.84 -5.64
C LYS A 78 7.32 9.03 -4.52
N ASP A 79 6.85 9.23 -3.30
CA ASP A 79 7.71 9.50 -2.15
C ASP A 79 8.18 8.26 -1.40
N TRP A 80 7.99 7.08 -1.97
CA TRP A 80 8.30 5.84 -1.27
C TRP A 80 9.77 5.72 -0.82
N LYS A 81 10.70 6.31 -1.56
CA LYS A 81 12.13 6.27 -1.20
C LYS A 81 12.45 7.11 0.02
N ASP A 82 11.56 8.03 0.38
CA ASP A 82 11.71 8.87 1.57
C ASP A 82 11.06 8.26 2.80
N SER A 83 10.57 7.04 2.67
CA SER A 83 9.87 6.32 3.74
C SER A 83 10.56 4.99 4.00
N LYS A 84 11.07 4.84 5.23
CA LYS A 84 11.70 3.60 5.65
C LYS A 84 10.73 2.42 5.55
N GLY A 85 9.47 2.64 5.97
CA GLY A 85 8.44 1.61 5.90
C GLY A 85 8.11 1.22 4.47
N ALA A 86 7.96 2.21 3.58
CA ALA A 86 7.65 1.93 2.19
C ALA A 86 8.81 1.19 1.50
N MET A 87 10.05 1.54 1.83
CA MET A 87 11.20 0.81 1.30
C MET A 87 11.21 -0.65 1.76
N MET A 88 10.82 -0.90 3.00
CA MET A 88 10.72 -2.28 3.52
C MET A 88 9.63 -3.06 2.79
N GLU A 89 8.51 -2.42 2.53
CA GLU A 89 7.41 -3.04 1.78
C GLU A 89 7.82 -3.34 0.34
N HIS A 90 8.55 -2.42 -0.28
CA HIS A 90 9.07 -2.61 -1.62
C HIS A 90 9.99 -3.83 -1.70
N GLU A 91 10.92 -3.94 -0.76
CA GLU A 91 11.84 -5.07 -0.70
C GLU A 91 11.09 -6.38 -0.45
N PHE A 92 10.11 -6.35 0.41
CA PHE A 92 9.27 -7.52 0.68
C PHE A 92 8.58 -7.99 -0.61
N ALA A 93 8.04 -7.05 -1.38
CA ALA A 93 7.38 -7.35 -2.65
C ALA A 93 8.35 -7.99 -3.64
N LEU A 94 9.57 -7.45 -3.73
CA LEU A 94 10.60 -8.02 -4.60
C LEU A 94 10.91 -9.48 -4.23
N LYS A 95 11.04 -9.74 -2.94
CA LYS A 95 11.39 -11.09 -2.48
C LYS A 95 10.26 -12.10 -2.63
N ASN A 96 9.04 -11.63 -2.67
CA ASN A 96 7.87 -12.51 -2.67
C ASN A 96 7.12 -12.54 -4.00
N GLY A 97 7.72 -12.00 -5.06
CA GLY A 97 7.13 -12.07 -6.39
C GLY A 97 5.86 -11.26 -6.57
N ILE A 98 5.66 -10.24 -5.74
CA ILE A 98 4.50 -9.35 -5.86
C ILE A 98 4.81 -8.33 -6.95
N THR A 99 3.88 -8.13 -7.88
CA THR A 99 4.08 -7.20 -8.99
C THR A 99 4.12 -5.76 -8.49
N ILE A 100 5.16 -5.04 -8.86
CA ILE A 100 5.35 -3.65 -8.40
C ILE A 100 4.94 -2.67 -9.48
N ILE A 101 4.09 -1.71 -9.09
CA ILE A 101 3.68 -0.61 -9.94
C ILE A 101 4.19 0.67 -9.28
N TYR A 102 4.79 1.55 -10.07
CA TYR A 102 5.31 2.83 -9.56
C TYR A 102 4.41 3.96 -10.02
N GLU A 103 4.07 4.85 -9.12
CA GLU A 103 3.34 6.07 -9.46
C GLU A 103 4.18 6.94 -10.39
N LYS A 104 3.56 7.43 -11.44
CA LYS A 104 4.23 8.29 -12.44
C LYS A 104 4.30 9.75 -12.02
#